data_104de718bbd6c29c7b1c62f496073c9e
#
_entry.id   104de718bbd6c29c7b1c62f496073c9e
#
_cell.length_a   1.000
_cell.length_b   1.000
_cell.length_c   1.000
_cell.angle_alpha   90.00
_cell.angle_beta   90.00
_cell.angle_gamma   90.00
#
_symmetry.space_group_name_H-M   'P 1'
#
loop_
_entity.id
_entity.type
_entity.pdbx_description
1 polymer ?
#
loop_
_entity_poly.entity_id
_entity_poly.type
_entity_poly.pdbx_seq_one_letter_code
_entity_poly.pdbx_strand_id
1 'polypeptide(L)'
;MEKKPFVTKEQLDEIVKKYPTPFHLYDEKGIRENAEAVKEAFAWNPGFREYFAVKATPNPFILNILKEYDCGCDCSSLTELMLADSQGFDGQHIMFSSNDTPAEEFAFADELGAIINLDDFTHIDFLEQTIGHIPETISCRYNPGGVFKMSNGIMDNPGDAKYGFTHEQIIEGFKILKEKGAKYFGIHAFLASNTVTNEYYPKLARQLFELVVELRDKTGCDIKFINLSGGVGIPYRPDQTPNDIRVIGEGVREAFEEILVPAGLGDISIYSEMGRFMLGPYGCLVTKAIHEKHTYKEYIGVDACAANLMRPAIYGAYHHITVMGKENEPCDHKYDVTGSLCENCDKFAIDRMLPKIDMGDLLVIHDTGA
;
A
#
# COMPACT_ATOMS: atom_id res chain seq x y z
N MET A 1 10.71 -18.87 -0.88
CA MET A 1 11.49 -18.27 -2.00
C MET A 1 12.82 -17.78 -1.47
N GLU A 2 13.94 -18.08 -2.13
CA GLU A 2 15.24 -17.56 -1.72
C GLU A 2 15.28 -16.03 -1.89
N LYS A 3 15.69 -15.31 -0.85
CA LYS A 3 15.86 -13.85 -0.91
C LYS A 3 17.25 -13.52 -1.41
N LYS A 4 17.33 -12.92 -2.59
CA LYS A 4 18.61 -12.53 -3.21
C LYS A 4 18.61 -11.02 -3.45
N PRO A 5 19.72 -10.33 -3.16
CA PRO A 5 19.90 -8.95 -3.61
C PRO A 5 19.82 -8.86 -5.15
N PHE A 6 19.23 -7.79 -5.66
CA PHE A 6 19.18 -7.54 -7.11
C PHE A 6 20.45 -6.84 -7.64
N VAL A 7 21.46 -6.67 -6.80
CA VAL A 7 22.80 -6.19 -7.15
C VAL A 7 23.87 -7.13 -6.59
N THR A 8 25.01 -7.21 -7.27
CA THR A 8 26.19 -7.95 -6.76
C THR A 8 26.96 -7.12 -5.73
N LYS A 9 27.86 -7.79 -4.98
CA LYS A 9 28.76 -7.09 -4.04
C LYS A 9 29.61 -6.03 -4.75
N GLU A 10 30.15 -6.35 -5.92
CA GLU A 10 31.00 -5.45 -6.72
C GLU A 10 30.21 -4.22 -7.20
N GLN A 11 28.99 -4.42 -7.67
CA GLN A 11 28.10 -3.32 -8.07
C GLN A 11 27.79 -2.42 -6.88
N LEU A 12 27.49 -3.02 -5.72
CA LEU A 12 27.17 -2.27 -4.50
C LEU A 12 28.38 -1.48 -3.99
N ASP A 13 29.59 -2.04 -4.06
CA ASP A 13 30.82 -1.35 -3.69
C ASP A 13 31.06 -0.09 -4.56
N GLU A 14 30.76 -0.15 -5.87
CA GLU A 14 30.83 1.03 -6.72
C GLU A 14 29.76 2.08 -6.40
N ILE A 15 28.52 1.63 -6.09
CA ILE A 15 27.46 2.53 -5.68
C ILE A 15 27.80 3.27 -4.38
N VAL A 16 28.32 2.55 -3.38
CA VAL A 16 28.67 3.12 -2.07
C VAL A 16 29.80 4.16 -2.14
N LYS A 17 30.72 4.04 -3.10
CA LYS A 17 31.75 5.07 -3.34
C LYS A 17 31.13 6.41 -3.73
N LYS A 18 30.01 6.39 -4.43
CA LYS A 18 29.32 7.59 -4.93
C LYS A 18 28.23 8.07 -3.98
N TYR A 19 27.52 7.13 -3.37
CA TYR A 19 26.39 7.39 -2.47
C TYR A 19 26.68 6.72 -1.12
N PRO A 20 27.03 7.49 -0.07
CA PRO A 20 27.32 6.89 1.24
C PRO A 20 26.08 6.25 1.86
N THR A 21 26.26 5.17 2.59
CA THR A 21 25.20 4.52 3.40
C THR A 21 24.76 5.42 4.55
N PRO A 22 23.51 5.28 5.06
CA PRO A 22 22.48 4.39 4.58
C PRO A 22 21.69 4.98 3.41
N PHE A 23 21.19 4.15 2.52
CA PHE A 23 20.27 4.58 1.44
C PHE A 23 19.33 3.45 1.01
N HIS A 24 18.17 3.82 0.44
CA HIS A 24 17.32 2.88 -0.27
C HIS A 24 17.79 2.73 -1.72
N LEU A 25 17.88 1.50 -2.17
CA LEU A 25 18.19 1.15 -3.55
C LEU A 25 16.97 0.46 -4.17
N TYR A 26 16.58 0.89 -5.38
CA TYR A 26 15.42 0.37 -6.08
C TYR A 26 15.80 -0.34 -7.37
N ASP A 27 15.07 -1.42 -7.68
CA ASP A 27 15.13 -2.13 -8.95
C ASP A 27 14.06 -1.57 -9.91
N GLU A 28 14.43 -0.59 -10.73
CA GLU A 28 13.52 0.04 -11.69
C GLU A 28 12.92 -0.99 -12.65
N LYS A 29 13.72 -1.97 -13.11
CA LYS A 29 13.22 -3.02 -14.01
C LYS A 29 12.13 -3.83 -13.35
N GLY A 30 12.34 -4.28 -12.11
CA GLY A 30 11.35 -5.01 -11.34
C GLY A 30 10.08 -4.20 -11.09
N ILE A 31 10.20 -2.91 -10.79
CA ILE A 31 9.05 -2.00 -10.65
C ILE A 31 8.22 -1.95 -11.94
N ARG A 32 8.87 -1.78 -13.08
CA ARG A 32 8.21 -1.71 -14.39
C ARG A 32 7.52 -3.01 -14.76
N GLU A 33 8.20 -4.14 -14.58
CA GLU A 33 7.65 -5.47 -14.86
C GLU A 33 6.42 -5.76 -13.96
N ASN A 34 6.46 -5.34 -12.70
CA ASN A 34 5.33 -5.52 -11.79
C ASN A 34 4.14 -4.61 -12.12
N ALA A 35 4.40 -3.35 -12.48
CA ALA A 35 3.34 -2.44 -12.91
C ALA A 35 2.61 -2.96 -14.16
N GLU A 36 3.35 -3.48 -15.13
CA GLU A 36 2.77 -4.13 -16.33
C GLU A 36 1.97 -5.38 -15.94
N ALA A 37 2.50 -6.23 -15.05
CA ALA A 37 1.80 -7.45 -14.62
C ALA A 37 0.48 -7.14 -13.90
N VAL A 38 0.41 -6.08 -13.09
CA VAL A 38 -0.82 -5.63 -12.46
C VAL A 38 -1.83 -5.16 -13.52
N LYS A 39 -1.38 -4.34 -14.46
CA LYS A 39 -2.23 -3.85 -15.56
C LYS A 39 -2.78 -4.99 -16.42
N GLU A 40 -1.94 -5.96 -16.76
CA GLU A 40 -2.36 -7.15 -17.52
C GLU A 40 -3.38 -8.00 -16.75
N ALA A 41 -3.18 -8.21 -15.45
CA ALA A 41 -4.04 -9.04 -14.61
C ALA A 41 -5.49 -8.52 -14.54
N PHE A 42 -5.68 -7.22 -14.69
CA PHE A 42 -6.98 -6.56 -14.66
C PHE A 42 -7.43 -6.01 -16.02
N ALA A 43 -6.74 -6.33 -17.12
CA ALA A 43 -7.05 -5.85 -18.47
C ALA A 43 -8.45 -6.27 -18.98
N TRP A 44 -9.09 -7.26 -18.35
CA TRP A 44 -10.47 -7.66 -18.59
C TRP A 44 -11.50 -6.58 -18.22
N ASN A 45 -11.14 -5.64 -17.33
CA ASN A 45 -11.95 -4.46 -16.98
C ASN A 45 -11.35 -3.22 -17.65
N PRO A 46 -11.97 -2.67 -18.71
CA PRO A 46 -11.41 -1.54 -19.46
C PRO A 46 -11.23 -0.27 -18.64
N GLY A 47 -11.97 -0.14 -17.53
CA GLY A 47 -11.87 1.00 -16.62
C GLY A 47 -10.88 0.79 -15.46
N PHE A 48 -10.18 -0.34 -15.42
CA PHE A 48 -9.23 -0.61 -14.33
C PHE A 48 -8.17 0.47 -14.22
N ARG A 49 -7.90 0.88 -12.96
CA ARG A 49 -6.77 1.75 -12.64
C ARG A 49 -6.17 1.40 -11.27
N GLU A 50 -4.87 1.27 -11.23
CA GLU A 50 -4.10 1.26 -9.99
C GLU A 50 -3.83 2.70 -9.57
N TYR A 51 -4.23 3.08 -8.36
CA TYR A 51 -3.84 4.31 -7.67
C TYR A 51 -2.76 3.98 -6.67
N PHE A 52 -1.52 4.22 -7.03
CA PHE A 52 -0.40 3.88 -6.14
C PHE A 52 -0.52 4.64 -4.82
N ALA A 53 -0.50 3.92 -3.69
CA ALA A 53 -0.54 4.51 -2.36
C ALA A 53 0.76 5.32 -2.08
N VAL A 54 0.70 6.63 -2.22
CA VAL A 54 1.87 7.54 -2.14
C VAL A 54 2.61 7.40 -0.82
N LYS A 55 1.89 7.20 0.29
CA LYS A 55 2.47 6.96 1.63
C LYS A 55 3.46 5.79 1.69
N ALA A 56 3.33 4.83 0.79
CA ALA A 56 4.22 3.66 0.76
C ALA A 56 5.63 4.07 0.33
N THR A 57 5.74 4.97 -0.66
CA THR A 57 7.04 5.50 -1.13
C THR A 57 6.81 6.87 -1.78
N PRO A 58 6.88 7.97 -1.02
CA PRO A 58 6.65 9.32 -1.54
C PRO A 58 7.88 9.84 -2.31
N ASN A 59 8.20 9.17 -3.43
CA ASN A 59 9.36 9.48 -4.25
C ASN A 59 8.91 9.93 -5.66
N PRO A 60 9.21 11.19 -6.07
CA PRO A 60 8.75 11.73 -7.34
C PRO A 60 9.25 10.93 -8.57
N PHE A 61 10.46 10.39 -8.52
CA PHE A 61 10.99 9.59 -9.64
C PHE A 61 10.23 8.27 -9.80
N ILE A 62 9.86 7.63 -8.70
CA ILE A 62 9.08 6.38 -8.72
C ILE A 62 7.65 6.66 -9.18
N LEU A 63 7.03 7.74 -8.70
CA LEU A 63 5.69 8.13 -9.17
C LEU A 63 5.67 8.36 -10.69
N ASN A 64 6.71 8.99 -11.25
CA ASN A 64 6.82 9.17 -12.69
C ASN A 64 6.98 7.85 -13.45
N ILE A 65 7.70 6.87 -12.92
CA ILE A 65 7.77 5.53 -13.52
C ILE A 65 6.37 4.89 -13.56
N LEU A 66 5.64 4.92 -12.45
CA LEU A 66 4.29 4.33 -12.35
C LEU A 66 3.29 5.06 -13.25
N LYS A 67 3.44 6.38 -13.42
CA LYS A 67 2.62 7.19 -14.34
C LYS A 67 2.71 6.70 -15.81
N GLU A 68 3.86 6.19 -16.23
CA GLU A 68 4.03 5.62 -17.59
C GLU A 68 3.13 4.39 -17.82
N TYR A 69 2.65 3.74 -16.75
CA TYR A 69 1.74 2.59 -16.79
C TYR A 69 0.27 2.98 -16.50
N ASP A 70 -0.07 4.27 -16.59
CA ASP A 70 -1.39 4.83 -16.30
C ASP A 70 -1.82 4.68 -14.82
N CYS A 71 -0.88 4.49 -13.91
CA CYS A 71 -1.17 4.53 -12.49
C CYS A 71 -1.53 5.94 -12.05
N GLY A 72 -2.55 6.07 -11.20
CA GLY A 72 -2.84 7.28 -10.45
C GLY A 72 -2.11 7.31 -9.11
N CYS A 73 -2.43 8.30 -8.28
CA CYS A 73 -1.96 8.45 -6.91
C CYS A 73 -3.12 8.30 -5.92
N ASP A 74 -3.00 7.39 -4.94
CA ASP A 74 -3.80 7.43 -3.72
C ASP A 74 -3.07 8.29 -2.70
N CYS A 75 -3.66 9.43 -2.35
CA CYS A 75 -3.15 10.42 -1.42
C CYS A 75 -3.99 10.40 -0.13
N SER A 76 -3.33 10.44 1.03
CA SER A 76 -3.97 10.43 2.34
C SER A 76 -3.54 11.61 3.23
N SER A 77 -2.89 12.63 2.65
CA SER A 77 -2.47 13.85 3.34
C SER A 77 -2.21 14.99 2.35
N LEU A 78 -2.15 16.23 2.88
CA LEU A 78 -1.81 17.41 2.09
C LEU A 78 -0.48 17.26 1.35
N THR A 79 0.53 16.75 2.02
CA THR A 79 1.88 16.59 1.43
C THR A 79 1.90 15.58 0.29
N GLU A 80 1.07 14.54 0.36
CA GLU A 80 0.92 13.58 -0.73
C GLU A 80 0.17 14.19 -1.92
N LEU A 81 -0.88 15.00 -1.69
CA LEU A 81 -1.54 15.78 -2.74
C LEU A 81 -0.58 16.75 -3.43
N MET A 82 0.21 17.51 -2.65
CA MET A 82 1.23 18.42 -3.18
C MET A 82 2.29 17.68 -4.01
N LEU A 83 2.69 16.48 -3.57
CA LEU A 83 3.64 15.67 -4.32
C LEU A 83 3.04 15.19 -5.64
N ALA A 84 1.80 14.68 -5.62
CA ALA A 84 1.09 14.26 -6.83
C ALA A 84 0.93 15.41 -7.83
N ASP A 85 0.48 16.59 -7.37
CA ASP A 85 0.36 17.81 -8.18
C ASP A 85 1.71 18.20 -8.81
N SER A 86 2.77 18.24 -8.02
CA SER A 86 4.12 18.58 -8.50
C SER A 86 4.65 17.63 -9.58
N GLN A 87 4.13 16.40 -9.67
CA GLN A 87 4.45 15.44 -10.73
C GLN A 87 3.42 15.48 -11.88
N GLY A 88 2.48 16.43 -11.86
CA GLY A 88 1.50 16.64 -12.90
C GLY A 88 0.42 15.53 -12.95
N PHE A 89 0.08 14.94 -11.82
CA PHE A 89 -1.17 14.20 -11.66
C PHE A 89 -2.31 15.18 -11.43
N ASP A 90 -3.46 14.92 -12.00
CA ASP A 90 -4.62 15.77 -11.90
C ASP A 90 -5.93 14.98 -11.92
N GLY A 91 -7.00 15.64 -11.48
CA GLY A 91 -8.37 15.15 -11.64
C GLY A 91 -8.54 13.70 -11.21
N GLN A 92 -9.01 12.90 -12.15
CA GLN A 92 -9.30 11.48 -11.92
C GLN A 92 -8.08 10.58 -11.75
N HIS A 93 -6.87 11.12 -11.86
CA HIS A 93 -5.64 10.39 -11.55
C HIS A 93 -5.21 10.54 -10.09
N ILE A 94 -5.97 11.27 -9.28
CA ILE A 94 -5.78 11.40 -7.84
C ILE A 94 -7.01 10.86 -7.11
N MET A 95 -6.82 9.83 -6.31
CA MET A 95 -7.75 9.38 -5.28
C MET A 95 -7.32 10.02 -3.96
N PHE A 96 -8.23 10.71 -3.27
CA PHE A 96 -7.95 11.29 -1.96
C PHE A 96 -8.70 10.52 -0.88
N SER A 97 -7.98 9.66 -0.16
CA SER A 97 -8.48 8.75 0.88
C SER A 97 -7.82 9.08 2.22
N SER A 98 -8.33 10.11 2.90
CA SER A 98 -7.87 10.53 4.22
C SER A 98 -8.87 10.10 5.30
N ASN A 99 -8.48 10.11 6.57
CA ASN A 99 -9.32 9.69 7.70
C ASN A 99 -9.82 10.88 8.53
N ASP A 100 -8.97 11.48 9.34
CA ASP A 100 -9.28 12.66 10.15
C ASP A 100 -8.95 13.93 9.35
N THR A 101 -9.69 14.17 8.28
CA THR A 101 -9.33 15.09 7.18
C THR A 101 -9.50 16.56 7.59
N PRO A 102 -8.43 17.38 7.61
CA PRO A 102 -8.52 18.81 7.79
C PRO A 102 -9.22 19.53 6.62
N ALA A 103 -9.80 20.71 6.87
CA ALA A 103 -10.48 21.49 5.86
C ALA A 103 -9.59 21.84 4.66
N GLU A 104 -8.33 22.22 4.92
CA GLU A 104 -7.38 22.56 3.85
C GLU A 104 -7.07 21.39 2.92
N GLU A 105 -7.12 20.15 3.40
CA GLU A 105 -6.89 18.97 2.57
C GLU A 105 -8.07 18.72 1.63
N PHE A 106 -9.31 18.84 2.12
CA PHE A 106 -10.50 18.78 1.27
C PHE A 106 -10.53 19.89 0.22
N ALA A 107 -10.20 21.11 0.62
CA ALA A 107 -10.15 22.25 -0.30
C ALA A 107 -9.12 22.03 -1.41
N PHE A 108 -7.92 21.56 -1.07
CA PHE A 108 -6.87 21.32 -2.05
C PHE A 108 -7.17 20.09 -2.94
N ALA A 109 -7.76 19.04 -2.39
CA ALA A 109 -8.20 17.90 -3.19
C ALA A 109 -9.28 18.30 -4.22
N ASP A 110 -10.23 19.17 -3.84
CA ASP A 110 -11.25 19.72 -4.75
C ASP A 110 -10.63 20.63 -5.82
N GLU A 111 -9.68 21.50 -5.45
CA GLU A 111 -8.94 22.36 -6.39
C GLU A 111 -8.21 21.54 -7.47
N LEU A 112 -7.63 20.40 -7.10
CA LEU A 112 -6.98 19.47 -8.02
C LEU A 112 -7.98 18.66 -8.87
N GLY A 113 -9.28 18.71 -8.54
CA GLY A 113 -10.30 17.85 -9.15
C GLY A 113 -10.15 16.37 -8.79
N ALA A 114 -9.52 16.06 -7.67
CA ALA A 114 -9.31 14.70 -7.20
C ALA A 114 -10.62 13.99 -6.87
N ILE A 115 -10.65 12.68 -6.98
CA ILE A 115 -11.77 11.86 -6.48
C ILE A 115 -11.66 11.81 -4.96
N ILE A 116 -12.59 12.48 -4.26
CA ILE A 116 -12.63 12.48 -2.80
C ILE A 116 -13.36 11.23 -2.31
N ASN A 117 -12.72 10.48 -1.42
CA ASN A 117 -13.27 9.32 -0.74
C ASN A 117 -13.55 9.68 0.72
N LEU A 118 -14.83 9.80 1.08
CA LEU A 118 -15.25 10.13 2.44
C LEU A 118 -15.07 8.93 3.36
N ASP A 119 -14.42 9.16 4.50
CA ASP A 119 -14.13 8.12 5.48
C ASP A 119 -15.25 7.93 6.51
N ASP A 120 -16.02 8.98 6.78
CA ASP A 120 -17.07 8.97 7.80
C ASP A 120 -18.32 9.75 7.35
N PHE A 121 -19.47 9.37 7.90
CA PHE A 121 -20.76 10.00 7.60
C PHE A 121 -20.77 11.51 7.90
N THR A 122 -20.08 11.94 8.96
CA THR A 122 -19.97 13.36 9.34
C THR A 122 -19.16 14.20 8.33
N HIS A 123 -18.32 13.54 7.54
CA HIS A 123 -17.55 14.22 6.48
C HIS A 123 -18.42 14.79 5.37
N ILE A 124 -19.67 14.33 5.19
CA ILE A 124 -20.58 14.86 4.15
C ILE A 124 -20.83 16.35 4.38
N ASP A 125 -21.30 16.71 5.56
CA ASP A 125 -21.60 18.10 5.90
C ASP A 125 -20.32 18.93 6.05
N PHE A 126 -19.26 18.34 6.58
CA PHE A 126 -17.97 19.02 6.73
C PHE A 126 -17.34 19.37 5.37
N LEU A 127 -17.40 18.47 4.40
CA LEU A 127 -16.94 18.73 3.04
C LEU A 127 -17.73 19.87 2.41
N GLU A 128 -19.08 19.79 2.43
CA GLU A 128 -19.94 20.83 1.86
C GLU A 128 -19.69 22.21 2.50
N GLN A 129 -19.54 22.26 3.83
CA GLN A 129 -19.22 23.51 4.53
C GLN A 129 -17.83 24.06 4.16
N THR A 130 -16.88 23.19 3.87
CA THR A 130 -15.50 23.54 3.56
C THR A 130 -15.37 24.11 2.15
N ILE A 131 -15.93 23.41 1.14
CA ILE A 131 -15.74 23.77 -0.27
C ILE A 131 -16.98 24.42 -0.91
N GLY A 132 -18.12 24.45 -0.21
CA GLY A 132 -19.35 25.11 -0.64
C GLY A 132 -20.23 24.28 -1.58
N HIS A 133 -19.86 23.04 -1.88
CA HIS A 133 -20.63 22.12 -2.74
C HIS A 133 -20.25 20.67 -2.44
N ILE A 134 -20.94 19.73 -3.05
CA ILE A 134 -20.52 18.32 -3.13
C ILE A 134 -20.03 18.05 -4.55
N PRO A 135 -18.82 17.45 -4.75
CA PRO A 135 -18.31 17.10 -6.07
C PRO A 135 -19.27 16.18 -6.84
N GLU A 136 -19.31 16.33 -8.18
CA GLU A 136 -20.16 15.47 -9.03
C GLU A 136 -19.80 13.99 -8.91
N THR A 137 -18.51 13.70 -8.73
CA THR A 137 -17.99 12.33 -8.48
C THR A 137 -17.49 12.25 -7.05
N ILE A 138 -18.06 11.36 -6.27
CA ILE A 138 -17.72 11.18 -4.85
C ILE A 138 -17.64 9.69 -4.50
N SER A 139 -16.76 9.32 -3.59
CA SER A 139 -16.62 7.97 -3.07
C SER A 139 -16.84 7.93 -1.57
N CYS A 140 -17.32 6.80 -1.05
CA CYS A 140 -17.42 6.56 0.39
C CYS A 140 -16.72 5.26 0.76
N ARG A 141 -16.02 5.29 1.89
CA ARG A 141 -15.38 4.11 2.45
C ARG A 141 -16.37 3.30 3.27
N TYR A 142 -16.54 2.05 2.90
CA TYR A 142 -17.40 1.11 3.60
C TYR A 142 -16.65 0.34 4.68
N ASN A 143 -17.27 0.19 5.85
CA ASN A 143 -16.84 -0.70 6.92
C ASN A 143 -17.93 -1.75 7.17
N PRO A 144 -17.68 -3.02 6.83
CA PRO A 144 -18.67 -4.09 7.03
C PRO A 144 -18.90 -4.45 8.49
N GLY A 145 -18.06 -3.95 9.42
CA GLY A 145 -18.05 -4.40 10.81
C GLY A 145 -17.60 -5.86 10.96
N GLY A 146 -17.76 -6.40 12.18
CA GLY A 146 -17.45 -7.80 12.47
C GLY A 146 -15.95 -8.16 12.34
N VAL A 147 -15.67 -9.41 12.04
CA VAL A 147 -14.30 -9.96 11.90
C VAL A 147 -14.05 -10.44 10.48
N PHE A 148 -13.00 -9.95 9.86
CA PHE A 148 -12.56 -10.40 8.54
C PHE A 148 -11.43 -11.44 8.68
N LYS A 149 -11.76 -12.71 8.57
CA LYS A 149 -10.91 -13.86 8.95
C LYS A 149 -9.72 -14.16 8.03
N MET A 150 -9.36 -13.29 7.09
CA MET A 150 -8.28 -13.56 6.12
C MET A 150 -7.07 -12.65 6.31
N SER A 151 -7.00 -11.94 7.43
CA SER A 151 -5.94 -11.00 7.72
C SER A 151 -4.84 -11.65 8.59
N ASN A 152 -3.70 -11.01 8.60
CA ASN A 152 -2.51 -11.41 9.36
C ASN A 152 -2.42 -10.74 10.75
N GLY A 153 -3.52 -10.28 11.32
CA GLY A 153 -3.59 -9.67 12.63
C GLY A 153 -3.43 -8.14 12.67
N ILE A 154 -3.21 -7.48 11.52
CA ILE A 154 -3.01 -6.02 11.51
C ILE A 154 -4.33 -5.25 11.42
N MET A 155 -5.37 -5.83 10.81
CA MET A 155 -6.71 -5.25 10.67
C MET A 155 -7.79 -6.33 10.68
N ASP A 156 -7.71 -7.29 11.61
CA ASP A 156 -8.57 -8.47 11.65
C ASP A 156 -10.01 -8.18 12.06
N ASN A 157 -10.25 -7.02 12.64
CA ASN A 157 -11.53 -6.69 13.26
C ASN A 157 -12.03 -5.34 12.72
N PRO A 158 -12.70 -5.31 11.55
CA PRO A 158 -13.29 -4.08 11.02
C PRO A 158 -14.21 -3.38 12.02
N GLY A 159 -14.84 -4.10 12.95
CA GLY A 159 -15.67 -3.53 14.00
C GLY A 159 -14.90 -2.64 15.01
N ASP A 160 -13.58 -2.83 15.14
CA ASP A 160 -12.71 -2.00 16.00
C ASP A 160 -11.92 -0.96 15.17
N ALA A 161 -12.04 -0.99 13.85
CA ALA A 161 -11.35 -0.02 12.99
C ALA A 161 -12.02 1.35 13.07
N LYS A 162 -11.21 2.40 13.08
CA LYS A 162 -11.69 3.79 13.12
C LYS A 162 -12.24 4.32 11.80
N TYR A 163 -12.40 3.47 10.79
CA TYR A 163 -12.64 3.85 9.40
C TYR A 163 -13.99 3.40 8.89
N GLY A 164 -14.60 4.25 8.07
CA GLY A 164 -15.63 3.87 7.13
C GLY A 164 -17.06 3.95 7.67
N PHE A 165 -17.98 4.13 6.74
CA PHE A 165 -19.42 4.13 6.98
C PHE A 165 -19.91 2.73 7.34
N THR A 166 -20.76 2.62 8.34
CA THR A 166 -21.51 1.38 8.58
C THR A 166 -22.47 1.08 7.42
N HIS A 167 -23.09 -0.11 7.44
CA HIS A 167 -24.01 -0.51 6.39
C HIS A 167 -25.23 0.44 6.26
N GLU A 168 -25.80 0.87 7.37
CA GLU A 168 -26.90 1.82 7.38
C GLU A 168 -26.47 3.22 6.95
N GLN A 169 -25.32 3.65 7.45
CA GLN A 169 -24.77 4.97 7.13
C GLN A 169 -24.43 5.12 5.65
N ILE A 170 -23.90 4.07 4.98
CA ILE A 170 -23.52 4.19 3.56
C ILE A 170 -24.76 4.31 2.66
N ILE A 171 -25.86 3.62 2.98
CA ILE A 171 -27.12 3.73 2.24
C ILE A 171 -27.69 5.13 2.40
N GLU A 172 -27.73 5.66 3.61
CA GLU A 172 -28.25 7.01 3.88
C GLU A 172 -27.32 8.08 3.32
N GLY A 173 -26.00 7.92 3.45
CA GLY A 173 -24.99 8.83 2.92
C GLY A 173 -25.09 8.99 1.40
N PHE A 174 -25.31 7.90 0.66
CA PHE A 174 -25.49 7.94 -0.78
C PHE A 174 -26.74 8.75 -1.19
N LYS A 175 -27.85 8.62 -0.45
CA LYS A 175 -29.06 9.41 -0.70
C LYS A 175 -28.80 10.90 -0.46
N ILE A 176 -28.20 11.23 0.70
CA ILE A 176 -27.88 12.63 1.06
C ILE A 176 -26.93 13.25 0.03
N LEU A 177 -25.85 12.54 -0.35
CA LEU A 177 -24.90 13.02 -1.35
C LEU A 177 -25.57 13.27 -2.71
N LYS A 178 -26.48 12.38 -3.12
CA LYS A 178 -27.28 12.55 -4.34
C LYS A 178 -28.18 13.79 -4.27
N GLU A 179 -28.87 14.00 -3.14
CA GLU A 179 -29.70 15.20 -2.91
C GLU A 179 -28.87 16.48 -2.91
N LYS A 180 -27.61 16.43 -2.42
CA LYS A 180 -26.67 17.54 -2.42
C LYS A 180 -25.96 17.77 -3.76
N GLY A 181 -26.24 16.95 -4.80
CA GLY A 181 -25.79 17.18 -6.17
C GLY A 181 -24.76 16.22 -6.74
N ALA A 182 -24.33 15.22 -5.98
CA ALA A 182 -23.47 14.16 -6.52
C ALA A 182 -24.21 13.37 -7.61
N LYS A 183 -23.51 13.07 -8.72
CA LYS A 183 -24.06 12.35 -9.87
C LYS A 183 -23.47 10.96 -10.02
N TYR A 184 -22.18 10.83 -9.79
CA TYR A 184 -21.39 9.61 -9.97
C TYR A 184 -20.79 9.18 -8.63
N PHE A 185 -20.93 7.90 -8.34
CA PHE A 185 -20.59 7.35 -7.04
C PHE A 185 -19.51 6.28 -7.16
N GLY A 186 -18.63 6.25 -6.17
CA GLY A 186 -17.71 5.16 -5.95
C GLY A 186 -17.90 4.54 -4.56
N ILE A 187 -17.44 3.30 -4.43
CA ILE A 187 -17.34 2.64 -3.14
C ILE A 187 -15.92 2.17 -2.91
N HIS A 188 -15.45 2.26 -1.69
CA HIS A 188 -14.11 1.88 -1.27
C HIS A 188 -14.18 1.03 -0.01
N ALA A 189 -13.30 0.05 0.15
CA ALA A 189 -13.09 -0.62 1.43
C ALA A 189 -11.65 -1.12 1.56
N PHE A 190 -11.10 -0.99 2.77
CA PHE A 190 -9.78 -1.51 3.12
C PHE A 190 -9.89 -2.33 4.41
N LEU A 191 -9.81 -3.65 4.31
CA LEU A 191 -10.11 -4.57 5.40
C LEU A 191 -8.88 -5.32 5.94
N ALA A 192 -7.77 -5.30 5.23
CA ALA A 192 -6.56 -6.01 5.64
C ALA A 192 -5.29 -5.36 5.10
N SER A 193 -4.16 -5.67 5.70
CA SER A 193 -2.84 -5.22 5.24
C SER A 193 -1.87 -6.39 5.21
N ASN A 194 -1.05 -6.47 4.15
CA ASN A 194 -0.07 -7.52 3.92
C ASN A 194 -0.66 -8.94 3.98
N THR A 195 -1.76 -9.17 3.29
CA THR A 195 -2.39 -10.49 3.19
C THR A 195 -1.66 -11.33 2.14
N VAL A 196 -1.00 -12.40 2.58
CA VAL A 196 -0.22 -13.30 1.71
C VAL A 196 -1.09 -14.50 1.32
N THR A 197 -2.17 -14.23 0.59
CA THR A 197 -3.06 -15.22 -0.02
C THR A 197 -3.76 -14.63 -1.23
N ASN A 198 -3.93 -15.41 -2.28
CA ASN A 198 -4.64 -14.99 -3.49
C ASN A 198 -6.15 -14.82 -3.30
N GLU A 199 -6.70 -15.27 -2.17
CA GLU A 199 -8.15 -15.28 -1.92
C GLU A 199 -8.69 -13.95 -1.35
N TYR A 200 -7.81 -13.08 -0.83
CA TYR A 200 -8.23 -11.85 -0.15
C TYR A 200 -9.02 -10.91 -1.05
N TYR A 201 -8.44 -10.52 -2.18
CA TYR A 201 -9.08 -9.60 -3.12
C TYR A 201 -10.37 -10.15 -3.74
N PRO A 202 -10.42 -11.40 -4.24
CA PRO A 202 -11.68 -11.97 -4.72
C PRO A 202 -12.79 -11.98 -3.66
N LYS A 203 -12.46 -12.25 -2.40
CA LYS A 203 -13.42 -12.24 -1.31
C LYS A 203 -13.91 -10.83 -0.98
N LEU A 204 -13.01 -9.85 -0.92
CA LEU A 204 -13.35 -8.43 -0.76
C LEU A 204 -14.22 -7.94 -1.92
N ALA A 205 -13.85 -8.29 -3.14
CA ALA A 205 -14.59 -7.94 -4.35
C ALA A 205 -16.04 -8.45 -4.28
N ARG A 206 -16.27 -9.71 -3.93
CA ARG A 206 -17.62 -10.25 -3.77
C ARG A 206 -18.48 -9.44 -2.80
N GLN A 207 -17.94 -9.11 -1.63
CA GLN A 207 -18.65 -8.31 -0.64
C GLN A 207 -19.03 -6.92 -1.17
N LEU A 208 -18.10 -6.26 -1.84
CA LEU A 208 -18.37 -4.93 -2.39
C LEU A 208 -19.30 -4.96 -3.59
N PHE A 209 -19.23 -5.99 -4.43
CA PHE A 209 -20.12 -6.16 -5.58
C PHE A 209 -21.57 -6.40 -5.14
N GLU A 210 -21.80 -7.26 -4.14
CA GLU A 210 -23.11 -7.46 -3.53
C GLU A 210 -23.67 -6.17 -2.92
N LEU A 211 -22.83 -5.41 -2.19
CA LEU A 211 -23.21 -4.13 -1.62
C LEU A 211 -23.54 -3.10 -2.69
N VAL A 212 -22.80 -3.06 -3.80
CA VAL A 212 -23.07 -2.13 -4.92
C VAL A 212 -24.42 -2.39 -5.57
N VAL A 213 -24.79 -3.66 -5.77
CA VAL A 213 -26.12 -4.03 -6.26
C VAL A 213 -27.20 -3.53 -5.31
N GLU A 214 -27.04 -3.75 -4.01
CA GLU A 214 -27.96 -3.27 -2.98
C GLU A 214 -28.07 -1.74 -2.95
N LEU A 215 -26.91 -1.04 -2.98
CA LEU A 215 -26.87 0.42 -2.99
C LEU A 215 -27.60 1.00 -4.19
N ARG A 216 -27.33 0.50 -5.39
CA ARG A 216 -28.06 0.90 -6.61
C ARG A 216 -29.56 0.72 -6.42
N ASP A 217 -30.00 -0.43 -5.95
CA ASP A 217 -31.43 -0.76 -5.82
C ASP A 217 -32.13 0.10 -4.75
N LYS A 218 -31.46 0.42 -3.65
CA LYS A 218 -32.02 1.21 -2.54
C LYS A 218 -31.95 2.73 -2.74
N THR A 219 -30.98 3.21 -3.52
CA THR A 219 -30.69 4.65 -3.63
C THR A 219 -30.91 5.20 -5.05
N GLY A 220 -30.87 4.32 -6.04
CA GLY A 220 -30.87 4.72 -7.45
C GLY A 220 -29.68 5.60 -7.83
N CYS A 221 -28.55 5.49 -7.12
CA CYS A 221 -27.31 6.18 -7.45
C CYS A 221 -26.60 5.52 -8.62
N ASP A 222 -25.95 6.33 -9.45
CA ASP A 222 -25.14 5.87 -10.58
C ASP A 222 -23.71 5.56 -10.09
N ILE A 223 -23.45 4.29 -9.79
CA ILE A 223 -22.17 3.83 -9.27
C ILE A 223 -21.25 3.52 -10.45
N LYS A 224 -20.11 4.21 -10.53
CA LYS A 224 -19.16 4.15 -11.65
C LYS A 224 -17.91 3.32 -11.36
N PHE A 225 -17.52 3.24 -10.11
CA PHE A 225 -16.31 2.48 -9.76
C PHE A 225 -16.40 1.82 -8.39
N ILE A 226 -15.63 0.78 -8.24
CA ILE A 226 -15.40 0.06 -6.98
C ILE A 226 -13.91 0.02 -6.74
N ASN A 227 -13.47 0.61 -5.63
CA ASN A 227 -12.08 0.65 -5.22
C ASN A 227 -11.82 -0.46 -4.18
N LEU A 228 -11.06 -1.47 -4.57
CA LEU A 228 -10.66 -2.58 -3.71
C LEU A 228 -9.51 -2.20 -2.75
N SER A 229 -9.01 -0.95 -2.85
CA SER A 229 -7.92 -0.42 -2.05
C SER A 229 -6.64 -1.26 -2.15
N GLY A 230 -5.87 -1.36 -1.07
CA GLY A 230 -4.65 -2.14 -0.98
C GLY A 230 -4.84 -3.47 -0.26
N GLY A 231 -3.83 -3.89 0.47
CA GLY A 231 -3.88 -5.08 1.33
C GLY A 231 -3.20 -6.32 0.75
N VAL A 232 -3.00 -6.40 -0.56
CA VAL A 232 -2.22 -7.48 -1.18
C VAL A 232 -0.81 -7.46 -0.64
N GLY A 233 -0.40 -8.56 -0.03
CA GLY A 233 0.86 -8.69 0.67
C GLY A 233 1.99 -9.24 -0.18
N ILE A 234 3.18 -9.20 0.42
CA ILE A 234 4.41 -9.79 -0.13
C ILE A 234 5.01 -10.78 0.87
N PRO A 235 5.75 -11.78 0.41
CA PRO A 235 6.43 -12.70 1.30
C PRO A 235 7.68 -12.04 1.86
N TYR A 236 7.66 -11.66 3.13
CA TYR A 236 8.86 -11.14 3.80
C TYR A 236 9.81 -12.25 4.22
N ARG A 237 9.28 -13.44 4.55
CA ARG A 237 10.07 -14.59 4.98
C ARG A 237 10.36 -15.52 3.81
N PRO A 238 11.53 -16.18 3.78
CA PRO A 238 11.88 -17.11 2.70
C PRO A 238 10.94 -18.31 2.56
N ASP A 239 10.26 -18.71 3.64
CA ASP A 239 9.31 -19.83 3.70
C ASP A 239 7.89 -19.47 3.24
N GLN A 240 7.58 -18.20 2.99
CA GLN A 240 6.28 -17.75 2.50
C GLN A 240 6.17 -17.91 0.98
N THR A 241 4.96 -18.21 0.51
CA THR A 241 4.64 -18.25 -0.92
C THR A 241 4.16 -16.87 -1.37
N PRO A 242 4.68 -16.30 -2.47
CA PRO A 242 4.23 -15.01 -2.99
C PRO A 242 2.79 -15.10 -3.52
N ASN A 243 2.10 -13.97 -3.46
CA ASN A 243 0.85 -13.80 -4.19
C ASN A 243 1.10 -13.80 -5.71
N ASP A 244 0.15 -14.34 -6.45
CA ASP A 244 0.12 -14.26 -7.91
C ASP A 244 -1.00 -13.29 -8.33
N ILE A 245 -0.61 -12.15 -8.87
CA ILE A 245 -1.56 -11.09 -9.27
C ILE A 245 -2.49 -11.53 -10.40
N ARG A 246 -2.07 -12.47 -11.25
CA ARG A 246 -2.93 -13.02 -12.31
C ARG A 246 -4.04 -13.88 -11.74
N VAL A 247 -3.72 -14.72 -10.76
CA VAL A 247 -4.72 -15.52 -10.02
C VAL A 247 -5.68 -14.61 -9.26
N ILE A 248 -5.18 -13.54 -8.64
CA ILE A 248 -6.00 -12.54 -7.97
C ILE A 248 -6.93 -11.85 -8.96
N GLY A 249 -6.39 -11.36 -10.09
CA GLY A 249 -7.17 -10.68 -11.13
C GLY A 249 -8.28 -11.56 -11.72
N GLU A 250 -8.00 -12.84 -11.97
CA GLU A 250 -9.00 -13.79 -12.45
C GLU A 250 -10.09 -14.05 -11.40
N GLY A 251 -9.73 -14.22 -10.12
CA GLY A 251 -10.74 -14.40 -9.06
C GLY A 251 -11.63 -13.17 -8.86
N VAL A 252 -11.11 -11.95 -9.07
CA VAL A 252 -11.93 -10.72 -9.08
C VAL A 252 -12.84 -10.68 -10.30
N ARG A 253 -12.34 -11.09 -11.47
CA ARG A 253 -13.12 -11.20 -12.71
C ARG A 253 -14.30 -12.18 -12.55
N GLU A 254 -14.05 -13.37 -12.04
CA GLU A 254 -15.10 -14.35 -11.76
C GLU A 254 -16.21 -13.76 -10.89
N ALA A 255 -15.86 -13.07 -9.80
CA ALA A 255 -16.81 -12.40 -8.94
C ALA A 255 -17.60 -11.30 -9.68
N PHE A 256 -16.94 -10.53 -10.55
CA PHE A 256 -17.55 -9.49 -11.36
C PHE A 256 -18.57 -10.05 -12.35
N GLU A 257 -18.21 -11.11 -13.07
CA GLU A 257 -19.06 -11.79 -14.03
C GLU A 257 -20.27 -12.49 -13.37
N GLU A 258 -20.10 -13.01 -12.15
CA GLU A 258 -21.17 -13.65 -11.39
C GLU A 258 -22.18 -12.65 -10.77
N ILE A 259 -21.73 -11.50 -10.31
CA ILE A 259 -22.55 -10.59 -9.49
C ILE A 259 -22.95 -9.32 -10.26
N LEU A 260 -22.01 -8.60 -10.85
CA LEU A 260 -22.28 -7.30 -11.46
C LEU A 260 -22.86 -7.41 -12.87
N VAL A 261 -22.35 -8.30 -13.69
CA VAL A 261 -22.85 -8.46 -15.08
C VAL A 261 -24.33 -8.83 -15.11
N PRO A 262 -24.82 -9.84 -14.35
CA PRO A 262 -26.23 -10.16 -14.32
C PRO A 262 -27.13 -9.07 -13.73
N ALA A 263 -26.55 -8.22 -12.86
CA ALA A 263 -27.24 -7.06 -12.30
C ALA A 263 -27.30 -5.85 -13.25
N GLY A 264 -26.73 -5.95 -14.46
CA GLY A 264 -26.65 -4.85 -15.42
C GLY A 264 -25.63 -3.77 -15.06
N LEU A 265 -24.60 -4.11 -14.29
CA LEU A 265 -23.52 -3.24 -13.79
C LEU A 265 -22.15 -3.62 -14.38
N GLY A 266 -22.14 -4.22 -15.56
CA GLY A 266 -20.92 -4.71 -16.22
C GLY A 266 -20.00 -3.59 -16.77
N ASP A 267 -20.38 -2.33 -16.67
CA ASP A 267 -19.60 -1.15 -17.08
C ASP A 267 -18.88 -0.45 -15.91
N ILE A 268 -19.02 -0.98 -14.69
CA ILE A 268 -18.34 -0.43 -13.50
C ILE A 268 -16.83 -0.65 -13.60
N SER A 269 -16.07 0.41 -13.31
CA SER A 269 -14.61 0.37 -13.25
C SER A 269 -14.12 -0.23 -11.92
N ILE A 270 -13.05 -1.00 -11.98
CA ILE A 270 -12.36 -1.52 -10.77
C ILE A 270 -11.11 -0.70 -10.52
N TYR A 271 -10.95 -0.23 -9.29
CA TYR A 271 -9.74 0.49 -8.83
C TYR A 271 -9.04 -0.30 -7.73
N SER A 272 -7.75 -0.07 -7.62
CA SER A 272 -6.91 -0.60 -6.55
C SER A 272 -5.96 0.47 -6.01
N GLU A 273 -5.47 0.30 -4.76
CA GLU A 273 -4.56 1.22 -4.08
C GLU A 273 -3.39 0.44 -3.46
N MET A 274 -2.70 -0.33 -4.28
CA MET A 274 -1.62 -1.18 -3.82
C MET A 274 -0.32 -0.38 -3.67
N GLY A 275 0.20 -0.26 -2.43
CA GLY A 275 1.52 0.31 -2.18
C GLY A 275 2.58 -0.78 -2.06
N ARG A 276 2.42 -1.62 -1.04
CA ARG A 276 3.39 -2.68 -0.70
C ARG A 276 3.64 -3.67 -1.83
N PHE A 277 2.59 -4.16 -2.45
CA PHE A 277 2.70 -5.10 -3.57
C PHE A 277 3.41 -4.49 -4.76
N MET A 278 3.19 -3.20 -5.01
CA MET A 278 3.80 -2.50 -6.14
C MET A 278 5.32 -2.36 -6.02
N LEU A 279 5.82 -2.03 -4.83
CA LEU A 279 7.23 -1.63 -4.66
C LEU A 279 8.02 -2.44 -3.64
N GLY A 280 7.36 -3.04 -2.65
CA GLY A 280 8.07 -3.67 -1.52
C GLY A 280 9.24 -4.56 -1.92
N PRO A 281 9.06 -5.55 -2.82
CA PRO A 281 10.14 -6.46 -3.23
C PRO A 281 11.24 -5.81 -4.07
N TYR A 282 10.96 -4.64 -4.64
CA TYR A 282 11.83 -3.94 -5.59
C TYR A 282 12.64 -2.82 -4.95
N GLY A 283 12.72 -2.79 -3.63
CA GLY A 283 13.59 -1.88 -2.88
C GLY A 283 14.26 -2.58 -1.71
N CYS A 284 15.47 -2.16 -1.41
CA CYS A 284 16.22 -2.61 -0.25
C CYS A 284 16.89 -1.43 0.45
N LEU A 285 17.05 -1.55 1.78
CA LEU A 285 17.86 -0.63 2.57
C LEU A 285 19.28 -1.15 2.64
N VAL A 286 20.21 -0.37 2.13
CA VAL A 286 21.66 -0.64 2.19
C VAL A 286 22.23 0.10 3.39
N THR A 287 22.92 -0.64 4.26
CA THR A 287 23.52 -0.08 5.48
C THR A 287 24.88 -0.75 5.75
N LYS A 288 25.70 -0.11 6.56
CA LYS A 288 27.04 -0.58 6.89
C LYS A 288 27.13 -0.93 8.38
N ALA A 289 27.77 -2.05 8.70
CA ALA A 289 28.16 -2.38 10.06
C ALA A 289 29.25 -1.41 10.54
N ILE A 290 28.94 -0.63 11.57
CA ILE A 290 29.83 0.42 12.09
C ILE A 290 30.32 0.13 13.51
N HIS A 291 29.64 -0.77 14.22
CA HIS A 291 30.00 -1.06 15.60
C HIS A 291 29.52 -2.44 16.02
N GLU A 292 30.26 -3.11 16.89
CA GLU A 292 29.83 -4.34 17.57
C GLU A 292 29.85 -4.14 19.09
N LYS A 293 28.93 -4.81 19.76
CA LYS A 293 28.83 -4.78 21.23
C LYS A 293 28.63 -6.19 21.76
N HIS A 294 29.37 -6.52 22.78
CA HIS A 294 29.33 -7.81 23.47
C HIS A 294 28.86 -7.55 24.90
N THR A 295 27.61 -7.86 25.19
CA THR A 295 27.03 -7.73 26.53
C THR A 295 26.35 -9.05 26.91
N TYR A 296 25.08 -9.07 27.24
CA TYR A 296 24.29 -10.29 27.41
C TYR A 296 23.88 -10.93 26.07
N LYS A 297 24.04 -10.18 24.99
CA LYS A 297 23.78 -10.57 23.60
C LYS A 297 24.91 -10.02 22.73
N GLU A 298 24.97 -10.52 21.51
CA GLU A 298 25.86 -10.00 20.47
C GLU A 298 25.07 -8.99 19.61
N TYR A 299 25.57 -7.78 19.46
CA TYR A 299 24.95 -6.70 18.72
C TYR A 299 25.82 -6.24 17.57
N ILE A 300 25.20 -6.04 16.41
CA ILE A 300 25.80 -5.33 15.28
C ILE A 300 25.07 -4.00 15.13
N GLY A 301 25.76 -2.92 15.38
CA GLY A 301 25.29 -1.57 15.13
C GLY A 301 25.54 -1.17 13.68
N VAL A 302 24.50 -0.67 13.01
CA VAL A 302 24.59 -0.17 11.63
C VAL A 302 24.37 1.33 11.58
N ASP A 303 24.76 1.97 10.48
CA ASP A 303 24.58 3.43 10.27
C ASP A 303 23.15 3.82 9.89
N ALA A 304 22.28 2.87 9.53
CA ALA A 304 20.84 3.12 9.41
C ALA A 304 20.14 3.17 10.78
N CYS A 305 18.88 3.60 10.80
CA CYS A 305 18.05 3.63 12.00
C CYS A 305 16.57 3.41 11.67
N ALA A 306 15.73 3.35 12.69
CA ALA A 306 14.28 3.16 12.55
C ALA A 306 13.60 4.23 11.68
N ALA A 307 14.17 5.43 11.54
CA ALA A 307 13.68 6.45 10.61
C ALA A 307 13.85 6.04 9.12
N ASN A 308 14.82 5.18 8.82
CA ASN A 308 14.98 4.61 7.48
C ASN A 308 14.03 3.43 7.23
N LEU A 309 13.71 2.65 8.26
CA LEU A 309 12.80 1.51 8.18
C LEU A 309 12.12 1.28 9.53
N MET A 310 10.92 1.83 9.70
CA MET A 310 10.22 1.82 11.00
C MET A 310 9.54 0.49 11.34
N ARG A 311 9.19 -0.33 10.35
CA ARG A 311 8.38 -1.54 10.56
C ARG A 311 8.94 -2.53 11.59
N PRO A 312 10.24 -2.85 11.63
CA PRO A 312 10.79 -3.71 12.67
C PRO A 312 10.60 -3.15 14.07
N ALA A 313 10.81 -1.84 14.26
CA ALA A 313 10.69 -1.19 15.56
C ALA A 313 9.23 -1.09 16.05
N ILE A 314 8.27 -0.79 15.14
CA ILE A 314 6.87 -0.56 15.51
C ILE A 314 6.08 -1.88 15.61
N TYR A 315 6.31 -2.81 14.67
CA TYR A 315 5.50 -4.02 14.53
C TYR A 315 6.26 -5.32 14.85
N GLY A 316 7.55 -5.25 15.18
CA GLY A 316 8.41 -6.44 15.25
C GLY A 316 8.49 -7.17 13.89
N ALA A 317 8.32 -6.43 12.79
CA ALA A 317 8.22 -7.01 11.46
C ALA A 317 9.55 -7.61 11.00
N TYR A 318 9.46 -8.77 10.38
CA TYR A 318 10.61 -9.43 9.79
C TYR A 318 10.98 -8.79 8.45
N HIS A 319 12.28 -8.50 8.29
CA HIS A 319 12.92 -8.29 7.00
C HIS A 319 14.12 -9.22 6.88
N HIS A 320 14.32 -9.80 5.70
CA HIS A 320 15.50 -10.61 5.45
C HIS A 320 16.74 -9.72 5.37
N ILE A 321 17.86 -10.19 5.90
CA ILE A 321 19.14 -9.48 5.87
C ILE A 321 20.17 -10.36 5.17
N THR A 322 20.81 -9.80 4.15
CA THR A 322 21.96 -10.40 3.49
C THR A 322 23.22 -9.62 3.85
N VAL A 323 24.25 -10.33 4.29
CA VAL A 323 25.60 -9.76 4.44
C VAL A 323 26.32 -9.92 3.11
N MET A 324 26.58 -8.80 2.43
CA MET A 324 27.08 -8.81 1.05
C MET A 324 28.48 -9.39 0.95
N GLY A 325 28.62 -10.37 0.04
CA GLY A 325 29.86 -11.13 -0.15
C GLY A 325 30.01 -12.32 0.79
N LYS A 326 29.04 -12.55 1.68
CA LYS A 326 29.01 -13.69 2.61
C LYS A 326 27.73 -14.54 2.46
N GLU A 327 27.08 -14.46 1.30
CA GLU A 327 25.79 -15.11 1.02
C GLU A 327 25.84 -16.63 1.13
N ASN A 328 27.03 -17.21 0.94
CA ASN A 328 27.24 -18.66 1.01
C ASN A 328 27.94 -19.12 2.32
N GLU A 329 28.20 -18.19 3.24
CA GLU A 329 28.81 -18.53 4.52
C GLU A 329 27.75 -19.08 5.51
N PRO A 330 28.16 -19.89 6.49
CA PRO A 330 27.28 -20.43 7.51
C PRO A 330 26.61 -19.30 8.31
N CYS A 331 25.28 -19.36 8.49
CA CYS A 331 24.55 -18.49 9.40
C CYS A 331 24.60 -19.06 10.82
N ASP A 332 25.79 -19.01 11.47
CA ASP A 332 26.07 -19.61 12.76
C ASP A 332 26.30 -18.60 13.90
N HIS A 333 26.18 -17.30 13.59
CA HIS A 333 26.27 -16.23 14.58
C HIS A 333 24.87 -15.66 14.85
N LYS A 334 24.55 -15.51 16.13
CA LYS A 334 23.25 -14.95 16.57
C LYS A 334 23.43 -13.50 16.96
N TYR A 335 22.83 -12.60 16.21
CA TYR A 335 22.91 -11.15 16.41
C TYR A 335 21.55 -10.48 16.64
N ASP A 336 21.56 -9.41 17.45
CA ASP A 336 20.61 -8.32 17.30
C ASP A 336 21.27 -7.29 16.37
N VAL A 337 20.62 -6.95 15.25
CA VAL A 337 21.08 -5.88 14.34
C VAL A 337 20.36 -4.59 14.73
N THR A 338 21.13 -3.60 15.18
CA THR A 338 20.60 -2.36 15.81
C THR A 338 20.91 -1.13 14.97
N GLY A 339 19.99 -0.18 14.99
CA GLY A 339 20.21 1.13 14.39
C GLY A 339 21.02 2.08 15.29
N SER A 340 21.19 3.29 14.79
CA SER A 340 22.06 4.33 15.36
C SER A 340 21.36 5.25 16.37
N LEU A 341 20.04 5.12 16.60
CA LEU A 341 19.30 5.96 17.54
C LEU A 341 19.56 5.54 19.00
N CYS A 342 19.48 6.51 19.90
CA CYS A 342 19.48 6.26 21.35
C CYS A 342 18.06 5.81 21.80
N GLU A 343 17.56 4.73 21.16
CA GLU A 343 16.24 4.14 21.39
C GLU A 343 16.36 2.61 21.37
N ASN A 344 15.93 1.95 22.44
CA ASN A 344 16.09 0.50 22.58
C ASN A 344 15.32 -0.34 21.55
N CYS A 345 14.22 0.19 21.00
CA CYS A 345 13.46 -0.50 19.96
C CYS A 345 14.03 -0.29 18.53
N ASP A 346 15.09 0.52 18.38
CA ASP A 346 15.78 0.72 17.09
C ASP A 346 16.58 -0.52 16.69
N LYS A 347 15.87 -1.57 16.29
CA LYS A 347 16.40 -2.88 15.91
C LYS A 347 15.78 -3.36 14.62
N PHE A 348 16.61 -3.71 13.65
CA PHE A 348 16.20 -4.33 12.39
C PHE A 348 15.99 -5.84 12.50
N ALA A 349 16.69 -6.48 13.42
CA ALA A 349 16.56 -7.91 13.72
C ALA A 349 16.90 -8.20 15.18
N ILE A 350 16.24 -9.21 15.74
CA ILE A 350 16.45 -9.70 17.10
C ILE A 350 16.71 -11.21 17.01
N ASP A 351 17.75 -11.68 17.72
CA ASP A 351 18.16 -13.10 17.78
C ASP A 351 18.27 -13.74 16.38
N ARG A 352 18.79 -12.96 15.40
CA ARG A 352 18.90 -13.39 14.02
C ARG A 352 20.17 -14.20 13.78
N MET A 353 20.02 -15.41 13.20
CA MET A 353 21.16 -16.20 12.72
C MET A 353 21.64 -15.62 11.39
N LEU A 354 22.90 -15.17 11.34
CA LEU A 354 23.55 -14.56 10.18
C LEU A 354 24.97 -15.10 10.05
N PRO A 355 25.63 -14.93 8.89
CA PRO A 355 27.08 -15.10 8.79
C PRO A 355 27.80 -14.16 9.73
N LYS A 356 29.04 -14.44 10.05
CA LYS A 356 29.90 -13.55 10.83
C LYS A 356 29.96 -12.18 10.14
N ILE A 357 29.60 -11.13 10.90
CA ILE A 357 29.64 -9.74 10.42
C ILE A 357 30.92 -9.09 10.95
N ASP A 358 31.71 -8.52 10.05
CA ASP A 358 32.88 -7.72 10.39
C ASP A 358 32.58 -6.23 10.19
N MET A 359 33.29 -5.37 10.92
CA MET A 359 33.11 -3.92 10.79
C MET A 359 33.45 -3.46 9.38
N GLY A 360 32.53 -2.70 8.78
CA GLY A 360 32.62 -2.26 7.40
C GLY A 360 31.84 -3.13 6.41
N ASP A 361 31.32 -4.29 6.82
CA ASP A 361 30.45 -5.09 5.96
C ASP A 361 29.20 -4.33 5.57
N LEU A 362 28.77 -4.51 4.32
CA LEU A 362 27.52 -3.98 3.82
C LEU A 362 26.39 -4.99 4.05
N LEU A 363 25.33 -4.53 4.64
CA LEU A 363 24.11 -5.31 4.84
C LEU A 363 23.03 -4.78 3.90
N VAL A 364 22.34 -5.69 3.26
CA VAL A 364 21.12 -5.42 2.48
C VAL A 364 19.92 -5.92 3.27
N ILE A 365 19.04 -5.02 3.68
CA ILE A 365 17.76 -5.32 4.30
C ILE A 365 16.70 -5.32 3.20
N HIS A 366 16.12 -6.50 2.93
CA HIS A 366 15.24 -6.75 1.81
C HIS A 366 13.82 -6.23 2.01
N ASP A 367 13.07 -6.12 0.90
CA ASP A 367 11.63 -5.83 0.87
C ASP A 367 11.29 -4.50 1.56
N THR A 368 12.11 -3.48 1.35
CA THR A 368 11.94 -2.16 1.96
C THR A 368 11.55 -1.08 0.93
N GLY A 369 11.06 -1.50 -0.23
CA GLY A 369 10.67 -0.57 -1.29
C GLY A 369 9.37 0.19 -0.99
N ALA A 370 8.65 -0.24 0.08
CA ALA A 370 7.40 0.39 0.49
C ALA A 370 7.18 0.28 2.00
#